data_f1c4c1dbe04c83294c848dbb066dd520
#
_entry.id   f1c4c1dbe04c83294c848dbb066dd520
#
_cell.length_a   1.000
_cell.length_b   1.000
_cell.length_c   1.000
_cell.angle_alpha   90.00
_cell.angle_beta   90.00
_cell.angle_gamma   90.00
#
_symmetry.space_group_name_H-M   'P 1'
#
loop_
_entity.id
_entity.type
_entity.pdbx_description
1 polymer ?
#
loop_
_entity_poly.entity_id
_entity_poly.type
_entity_poly.pdbx_seq_one_letter_code
_entity_poly.pdbx_strand_id
1 'polypeptide(L)'
;MPYRVGVDVGGTFTDLMLFDEDSGRYWRHKTPSTPQDPSLAVLDGIAAICAQAGVDPQQVAQIMHGTTVATNVILEGKGARVGLVTTAGFKQILHLARSQTPGPLAGWMIMIKPEPPATLADTREVHERISAQGEVVRELDEAHAEATIRELIDSGIESLTISLVNSFANPDHERRLKAIAERLAPELPVTISYEVLPEFREYERALTATMNGYVKPKVKHYVANLDQQLKAQGIEAELNILRSDAGLMTAETAEENPVYTLMSGPSGGVAGALLIARRAGHPNILTFDMGGTSTDVALCMGEPNIARETVLGYFPVKVPSVDVRSVGAGGGSIAHVPALTKALRVGPQSAGAVPGPACYSKGGSEPTVTDANVVCGYLPP
;
A
#
# COMPACT_ATOMS: atom_id res chain seq x y z
N MET A 1 -29.67 12.72 -3.45
CA MET A 1 -28.83 13.76 -2.83
C MET A 1 -27.61 13.11 -2.29
N PRO A 2 -26.45 13.42 -2.77
CA PRO A 2 -25.33 12.54 -2.47
C PRO A 2 -24.60 13.03 -1.23
N TYR A 3 -24.75 12.27 -0.16
CA TYR A 3 -23.75 12.27 0.91
C TYR A 3 -22.54 11.50 0.44
N ARG A 4 -21.35 12.01 0.78
CA ARG A 4 -20.08 11.31 0.54
C ARG A 4 -19.39 11.04 1.87
N VAL A 5 -18.79 9.87 1.99
CA VAL A 5 -18.01 9.50 3.17
C VAL A 5 -16.56 9.30 2.77
N GLY A 6 -15.66 10.04 3.40
CA GLY A 6 -14.22 9.75 3.39
C GLY A 6 -13.88 8.89 4.60
N VAL A 7 -13.11 7.83 4.39
CA VAL A 7 -12.65 6.93 5.45
C VAL A 7 -11.13 6.76 5.33
N ASP A 8 -10.42 7.00 6.42
CA ASP A 8 -8.98 6.68 6.52
C ASP A 8 -8.76 5.66 7.64
N VAL A 9 -8.30 4.47 7.25
CA VAL A 9 -8.01 3.39 8.20
C VAL A 9 -6.53 3.38 8.54
N GLY A 10 -6.22 3.93 9.71
CA GLY A 10 -4.88 3.84 10.30
C GLY A 10 -4.70 2.61 11.18
N GLY A 11 -3.48 2.39 11.65
CA GLY A 11 -3.15 1.25 12.52
C GLY A 11 -3.80 1.28 13.91
N THR A 12 -4.21 2.46 14.39
CA THR A 12 -4.76 2.65 15.74
C THR A 12 -6.19 3.17 15.72
N PHE A 13 -6.49 4.09 14.83
CA PHE A 13 -7.81 4.72 14.68
C PHE A 13 -8.22 4.74 13.22
N THR A 14 -9.54 4.70 13.04
CA THR A 14 -10.21 4.94 11.76
C THR A 14 -10.90 6.28 11.84
N ASP A 15 -10.55 7.18 10.95
CA ASP A 15 -11.10 8.53 10.84
C ASP A 15 -12.13 8.59 9.72
N LEU A 16 -13.29 9.21 9.99
CA LEU A 16 -14.37 9.35 9.02
C LEU A 16 -14.82 10.80 8.89
N MET A 17 -15.17 11.16 7.67
CA MET A 17 -15.80 12.44 7.36
C MET A 17 -16.99 12.22 6.44
N LEU A 18 -18.17 12.62 6.88
CA LEU A 18 -19.39 12.69 6.06
C LEU A 18 -19.53 14.10 5.51
N PHE A 19 -19.76 14.23 4.23
CA PHE A 19 -19.95 15.51 3.54
C PHE A 19 -21.30 15.55 2.83
N ASP A 20 -22.06 16.61 3.04
CA ASP A 20 -23.29 16.92 2.33
C ASP A 20 -22.98 17.91 1.20
N GLU A 21 -23.10 17.46 -0.04
CA GLU A 21 -22.78 18.27 -1.23
C GLU A 21 -23.72 19.46 -1.44
N ASP A 22 -24.98 19.33 -1.03
CA ASP A 22 -25.98 20.38 -1.25
C ASP A 22 -25.81 21.54 -0.28
N SER A 23 -25.56 21.24 1.00
CA SER A 23 -25.42 22.27 2.04
C SER A 23 -23.98 22.69 2.31
N GLY A 24 -23.00 21.91 1.86
CA GLY A 24 -21.58 22.09 2.18
C GLY A 24 -21.22 21.76 3.64
N ARG A 25 -22.15 21.18 4.40
CA ARG A 25 -21.92 20.76 5.78
C ARG A 25 -21.11 19.49 5.84
N TYR A 26 -20.33 19.32 6.91
CA TYR A 26 -19.58 18.10 7.17
C TYR A 26 -19.65 17.70 8.64
N TRP A 27 -19.51 16.41 8.90
CA TRP A 27 -19.38 15.80 10.21
C TRP A 27 -18.10 14.98 10.26
N ARG A 28 -17.55 14.79 11.44
CA ARG A 28 -16.35 14.00 11.66
C ARG A 28 -16.60 12.97 12.75
N HIS A 29 -16.08 11.80 12.57
CA HIS A 29 -16.11 10.73 13.55
C HIS A 29 -14.76 10.03 13.59
N LYS A 30 -14.37 9.56 14.76
CA LYS A 30 -13.14 8.80 14.97
C LYS A 30 -13.47 7.60 15.84
N THR A 31 -13.10 6.41 15.36
CA THR A 31 -13.29 5.14 16.09
C THR A 31 -11.98 4.38 16.18
N PRO A 32 -11.77 3.52 17.20
CA PRO A 32 -10.63 2.62 17.22
C PRO A 32 -10.64 1.70 16.00
N SER A 33 -9.47 1.49 15.38
CA SER A 33 -9.34 0.50 14.31
C SER A 33 -9.45 -0.92 14.86
N THR A 34 -9.90 -1.83 14.01
CA THR A 34 -10.00 -3.27 14.27
C THR A 34 -8.95 -4.02 13.46
N PRO A 35 -7.70 -4.20 13.95
CA PRO A 35 -6.58 -4.70 13.15
C PRO A 35 -6.78 -6.10 12.56
N GLN A 36 -7.64 -6.92 13.19
CA GLN A 36 -7.95 -8.28 12.72
C GLN A 36 -8.93 -8.28 11.53
N ASP A 37 -9.85 -7.33 11.50
CA ASP A 37 -10.78 -7.08 10.39
C ASP A 37 -11.07 -5.57 10.30
N PRO A 38 -10.30 -4.83 9.50
CA PRO A 38 -10.47 -3.38 9.38
C PRO A 38 -11.83 -2.95 8.83
N SER A 39 -12.57 -3.84 8.15
CA SER A 39 -13.90 -3.53 7.61
C SER A 39 -14.91 -3.23 8.71
N LEU A 40 -14.79 -3.84 9.87
CA LEU A 40 -15.69 -3.60 11.02
C LEU A 40 -15.63 -2.15 11.49
N ALA A 41 -14.41 -1.59 11.66
CA ALA A 41 -14.26 -0.20 12.07
C ALA A 41 -14.82 0.79 11.02
N VAL A 42 -14.74 0.43 9.73
CA VAL A 42 -15.33 1.23 8.64
C VAL A 42 -16.85 1.24 8.75
N LEU A 43 -17.48 0.07 8.87
CA LEU A 43 -18.93 -0.07 8.95
C LEU A 43 -19.51 0.61 10.20
N ASP A 44 -18.93 0.32 11.36
CA ASP A 44 -19.33 0.93 12.63
C ASP A 44 -19.17 2.46 12.59
N GLY A 45 -18.08 2.92 11.99
CA GLY A 45 -17.80 4.34 11.80
C GLY A 45 -18.81 5.03 10.87
N ILE A 46 -19.20 4.38 9.74
CA ILE A 46 -20.23 4.89 8.82
C ILE A 46 -21.58 4.98 9.53
N ALA A 47 -21.97 3.93 10.25
CA ALA A 47 -23.21 3.94 11.02
C ALA A 47 -23.22 5.06 12.07
N ALA A 48 -22.13 5.22 12.81
CA ALA A 48 -22.02 6.24 13.85
C ALA A 48 -22.04 7.68 13.30
N ILE A 49 -21.31 7.95 12.21
CA ILE A 49 -21.27 9.30 11.62
C ILE A 49 -22.62 9.66 10.96
N CYS A 50 -23.29 8.70 10.33
CA CYS A 50 -24.63 8.91 9.79
C CYS A 50 -25.67 9.19 10.89
N ALA A 51 -25.62 8.44 12.00
CA ALA A 51 -26.45 8.69 13.17
C ALA A 51 -26.20 10.10 13.76
N GLN A 52 -24.95 10.51 13.88
CA GLN A 52 -24.56 11.86 14.34
C GLN A 52 -25.11 12.96 13.43
N ALA A 53 -25.16 12.72 12.13
CA ALA A 53 -25.68 13.65 11.13
C ALA A 53 -27.20 13.63 10.99
N GLY A 54 -27.88 12.60 11.51
CA GLY A 54 -29.31 12.35 11.28
C GLY A 54 -29.61 11.91 9.84
N VAL A 55 -28.66 11.19 9.20
CA VAL A 55 -28.73 10.73 7.82
C VAL A 55 -28.89 9.21 7.81
N ASP A 56 -29.72 8.70 6.91
CA ASP A 56 -29.79 7.27 6.66
C ASP A 56 -28.53 6.82 5.89
N PRO A 57 -27.77 5.80 6.35
CA PRO A 57 -26.64 5.27 5.63
C PRO A 57 -26.92 4.91 4.16
N GLN A 58 -28.14 4.54 3.80
CA GLN A 58 -28.55 4.27 2.42
C GLN A 58 -28.53 5.52 1.51
N GLN A 59 -28.46 6.72 2.07
CA GLN A 59 -28.33 7.98 1.33
C GLN A 59 -26.88 8.32 0.96
N VAL A 60 -25.91 7.54 1.45
CA VAL A 60 -24.49 7.69 1.06
C VAL A 60 -24.33 7.20 -0.37
N ALA A 61 -23.89 8.08 -1.26
CA ALA A 61 -23.72 7.78 -2.67
C ALA A 61 -22.27 7.32 -3.01
N GLN A 62 -21.29 7.83 -2.27
CA GLN A 62 -19.89 7.49 -2.49
C GLN A 62 -19.13 7.29 -1.18
N ILE A 63 -18.27 6.29 -1.18
CA ILE A 63 -17.30 6.03 -0.11
C ILE A 63 -15.91 6.14 -0.73
N MET A 64 -15.09 7.06 -0.20
CA MET A 64 -13.68 7.22 -0.58
C MET A 64 -12.83 6.67 0.55
N HIS A 65 -12.15 5.57 0.29
CA HIS A 65 -11.47 4.79 1.31
C HIS A 65 -9.96 4.76 1.13
N GLY A 66 -9.23 5.33 2.10
CA GLY A 66 -7.79 5.16 2.28
C GLY A 66 -7.51 3.91 3.15
N THR A 67 -6.56 3.09 2.72
CA THR A 67 -6.22 1.85 3.43
C THR A 67 -4.71 1.66 3.57
N THR A 68 -4.28 1.14 4.71
CA THR A 68 -2.88 0.76 4.96
C THR A 68 -2.61 -0.73 4.75
N VAL A 69 -3.62 -1.51 4.33
CA VAL A 69 -3.52 -2.98 4.22
C VAL A 69 -2.34 -3.41 3.36
N ALA A 70 -2.22 -2.90 2.13
CA ALA A 70 -1.13 -3.28 1.23
C ALA A 70 0.25 -2.90 1.79
N THR A 71 0.39 -1.70 2.34
CA THR A 71 1.64 -1.21 2.95
C THR A 71 2.05 -2.08 4.14
N ASN A 72 1.10 -2.40 5.02
CA ASN A 72 1.36 -3.23 6.20
C ASN A 72 1.73 -4.66 5.82
N VAL A 73 1.09 -5.26 4.81
CA VAL A 73 1.44 -6.59 4.29
C VAL A 73 2.90 -6.66 3.87
N ILE A 74 3.42 -5.61 3.21
CA ILE A 74 4.82 -5.56 2.78
C ILE A 74 5.75 -5.35 3.98
N LEU A 75 5.46 -4.39 4.85
CA LEU A 75 6.32 -4.04 5.98
C LEU A 75 6.42 -5.17 7.02
N GLU A 76 5.33 -5.92 7.20
CA GLU A 76 5.28 -7.06 8.13
C GLU A 76 5.76 -8.38 7.50
N GLY A 77 6.04 -8.41 6.21
CA GLY A 77 6.46 -9.63 5.50
C GLY A 77 5.37 -10.71 5.45
N LYS A 78 4.09 -10.33 5.44
CA LYS A 78 2.93 -11.25 5.52
C LYS A 78 2.18 -11.40 4.21
N GLY A 79 2.82 -11.15 3.07
CA GLY A 79 2.22 -11.33 1.75
C GLY A 79 2.13 -12.79 1.31
N ALA A 80 1.56 -12.99 0.13
CA ALA A 80 1.38 -14.29 -0.47
C ALA A 80 2.72 -14.91 -0.90
N ARG A 81 2.80 -16.25 -0.94
CA ARG A 81 3.87 -16.96 -1.63
C ARG A 81 3.68 -16.81 -3.13
N VAL A 82 4.55 -16.00 -3.76
CA VAL A 82 4.42 -15.65 -5.18
C VAL A 82 5.27 -16.57 -6.04
N GLY A 83 4.64 -17.22 -7.03
CA GLY A 83 5.33 -17.81 -8.16
C GLY A 83 5.63 -16.76 -9.23
N LEU A 84 6.84 -16.76 -9.79
CA LEU A 84 7.22 -15.87 -10.88
C LEU A 84 7.53 -16.68 -12.14
N VAL A 85 6.86 -16.35 -13.24
CA VAL A 85 7.20 -16.84 -14.58
C VAL A 85 7.88 -15.72 -15.37
N THR A 86 9.06 -16.01 -15.92
CA THR A 86 9.85 -15.06 -16.70
C THR A 86 10.44 -15.69 -17.96
N THR A 87 10.99 -14.87 -18.85
CA THR A 87 11.68 -15.31 -20.06
C THR A 87 12.93 -16.15 -19.74
N ALA A 88 13.22 -17.19 -20.50
CA ALA A 88 14.42 -18.01 -20.37
C ALA A 88 15.71 -17.16 -20.37
N GLY A 89 16.59 -17.37 -19.39
CA GLY A 89 17.80 -16.58 -19.12
C GLY A 89 17.61 -15.44 -18.13
N PHE A 90 16.40 -15.23 -17.58
CA PHE A 90 16.09 -14.11 -16.65
C PHE A 90 15.63 -14.57 -15.26
N LYS A 91 15.80 -15.84 -14.91
CA LYS A 91 15.39 -16.40 -13.62
C LYS A 91 15.87 -15.60 -12.40
N GLN A 92 17.07 -15.00 -12.48
CA GLN A 92 17.68 -14.26 -11.39
C GLN A 92 17.34 -12.75 -11.38
N ILE A 93 16.40 -12.29 -12.21
CA ILE A 93 16.14 -10.85 -12.43
C ILE A 93 15.87 -10.10 -11.12
N LEU A 94 15.06 -10.66 -10.22
CA LEU A 94 14.76 -10.05 -8.93
C LEU A 94 15.96 -10.08 -7.97
N HIS A 95 16.77 -11.12 -8.01
CA HIS A 95 17.95 -11.30 -7.14
C HIS A 95 19.13 -10.43 -7.58
N LEU A 96 19.33 -10.27 -8.88
CA LEU A 96 20.35 -9.36 -9.43
C LEU A 96 19.96 -7.91 -9.18
N ALA A 97 18.66 -7.60 -9.23
CA ALA A 97 18.14 -6.26 -9.04
C ALA A 97 18.86 -5.24 -9.95
N ARG A 98 19.14 -4.05 -9.45
CA ARG A 98 19.90 -3.03 -10.20
C ARG A 98 21.42 -3.30 -10.25
N SER A 99 21.87 -4.40 -9.69
CA SER A 99 23.30 -4.77 -9.58
C SER A 99 24.17 -3.67 -8.97
N GLN A 100 23.58 -2.81 -8.14
CA GLN A 100 24.27 -1.76 -7.43
C GLN A 100 24.81 -2.30 -6.11
N THR A 101 26.08 -1.96 -5.80
CA THR A 101 26.63 -2.18 -4.47
C THR A 101 26.22 -1.04 -3.56
N PRO A 102 25.51 -1.28 -2.46
CA PRO A 102 25.19 -0.22 -1.52
C PRO A 102 26.43 0.22 -0.74
N GLY A 103 26.66 1.53 -0.69
CA GLY A 103 27.66 2.13 0.19
C GLY A 103 29.06 2.33 -0.39
N PRO A 104 30.02 2.76 0.45
CA PRO A 104 31.41 3.02 0.05
C PRO A 104 32.15 1.72 -0.31
N LEU A 105 33.35 1.86 -0.89
CA LEU A 105 34.14 0.77 -1.49
C LEU A 105 34.27 -0.51 -0.61
N ALA A 106 34.20 -0.39 0.70
CA ALA A 106 34.21 -1.53 1.64
C ALA A 106 32.86 -2.26 1.71
N GLY A 107 31.74 -1.66 1.27
CA GLY A 107 30.41 -2.25 1.27
C GLY A 107 30.17 -3.27 0.16
N TRP A 108 31.04 -3.35 -0.84
CA TRP A 108 30.90 -4.33 -1.94
C TRP A 108 31.29 -5.76 -1.52
N MET A 109 31.95 -5.91 -0.38
CA MET A 109 32.28 -7.22 0.16
C MET A 109 31.11 -7.91 0.88
N ILE A 110 30.06 -7.17 1.21
CA ILE A 110 28.87 -7.70 1.87
C ILE A 110 27.63 -7.12 1.15
N MET A 111 27.13 -7.85 0.15
CA MET A 111 25.87 -7.51 -0.50
C MET A 111 24.69 -8.05 0.33
N ILE A 112 24.23 -7.25 1.28
CA ILE A 112 22.98 -7.54 1.98
C ILE A 112 21.84 -7.09 1.07
N LYS A 113 21.26 -8.06 0.33
CA LYS A 113 19.99 -7.86 -0.40
C LYS A 113 18.92 -8.64 0.35
N PRO A 114 17.74 -8.05 0.57
CA PRO A 114 16.60 -8.79 1.10
C PRO A 114 16.18 -9.85 0.09
N GLU A 115 15.62 -10.95 0.57
CA GLU A 115 15.00 -11.95 -0.30
C GLU A 115 13.83 -11.30 -1.04
N PRO A 116 13.75 -11.39 -2.36
CA PRO A 116 12.65 -10.80 -3.11
C PRO A 116 11.32 -11.52 -2.83
N PRO A 117 10.16 -10.87 -3.09
CA PRO A 117 8.85 -11.45 -2.80
C PRO A 117 8.56 -12.76 -3.53
N ALA A 118 9.18 -12.98 -4.71
CA ALA A 118 9.23 -14.29 -5.34
C ALA A 118 10.64 -14.86 -5.19
N THR A 119 10.76 -15.99 -4.52
CA THR A 119 12.05 -16.65 -4.28
C THR A 119 12.61 -17.26 -5.57
N LEU A 120 13.89 -17.55 -5.59
CA LEU A 120 14.49 -18.24 -6.73
C LEU A 120 13.92 -19.67 -6.90
N ALA A 121 13.50 -20.31 -5.81
CA ALA A 121 12.85 -21.61 -5.82
C ALA A 121 11.45 -21.56 -6.46
N ASP A 122 10.75 -20.45 -6.34
CA ASP A 122 9.41 -20.22 -6.89
C ASP A 122 9.44 -19.44 -8.22
N THR A 123 10.64 -19.25 -8.81
CA THR A 123 10.79 -18.61 -10.12
C THR A 123 11.04 -19.67 -11.21
N ARG A 124 10.29 -19.57 -12.30
CA ARG A 124 10.40 -20.46 -13.47
C ARG A 124 10.58 -19.66 -14.75
N GLU A 125 11.14 -20.30 -15.74
CA GLU A 125 11.40 -19.72 -17.06
C GLU A 125 10.53 -20.36 -18.12
N VAL A 126 10.09 -19.57 -19.10
CA VAL A 126 9.40 -20.06 -20.30
C VAL A 126 10.18 -19.72 -21.56
N HIS A 127 10.05 -20.59 -22.54
CA HIS A 127 10.70 -20.43 -23.83
C HIS A 127 9.88 -19.53 -24.74
N GLU A 128 10.26 -18.27 -24.81
CA GLU A 128 9.66 -17.23 -25.66
C GLU A 128 10.65 -16.08 -25.85
N ARG A 129 10.39 -15.17 -26.78
CA ARG A 129 11.13 -13.90 -26.87
C ARG A 129 10.39 -12.86 -27.69
N ILE A 130 10.21 -11.68 -27.12
CA ILE A 130 9.77 -10.46 -27.80
C ILE A 130 10.99 -9.54 -27.97
N SER A 131 11.10 -8.86 -29.15
CA SER A 131 12.12 -7.85 -29.39
C SER A 131 11.75 -6.52 -28.70
N ALA A 132 12.69 -5.59 -28.63
CA ALA A 132 12.41 -4.24 -28.10
C ALA A 132 11.41 -3.44 -28.96
N GLN A 133 11.22 -3.84 -30.20
CA GLN A 133 10.24 -3.26 -31.16
C GLN A 133 8.87 -3.95 -31.09
N GLY A 134 8.71 -4.99 -30.24
CA GLY A 134 7.46 -5.73 -30.09
C GLY A 134 7.27 -6.89 -31.08
N GLU A 135 8.31 -7.22 -31.87
CA GLU A 135 8.26 -8.35 -32.79
C GLU A 135 8.47 -9.67 -32.04
N VAL A 136 7.78 -10.73 -32.47
CA VAL A 136 8.00 -12.08 -31.93
C VAL A 136 9.28 -12.65 -32.54
N VAL A 137 10.34 -12.74 -31.73
CA VAL A 137 11.63 -13.35 -32.10
C VAL A 137 11.59 -14.86 -31.89
N ARG A 138 10.89 -15.29 -30.87
CA ARG A 138 10.65 -16.71 -30.55
C ARG A 138 9.23 -16.85 -30.03
N GLU A 139 8.46 -17.72 -30.68
CA GLU A 139 7.10 -18.06 -30.24
C GLU A 139 7.09 -18.67 -28.84
N LEU A 140 5.99 -18.44 -28.14
CA LEU A 140 5.74 -19.06 -26.85
C LEU A 140 5.51 -20.56 -27.01
N ASP A 141 6.34 -21.36 -26.34
CA ASP A 141 6.13 -22.80 -26.21
C ASP A 141 5.03 -23.05 -25.15
N GLU A 142 3.78 -23.12 -25.61
CA GLU A 142 2.62 -23.27 -24.72
C GLU A 142 2.61 -24.58 -23.94
N ALA A 143 3.12 -25.68 -24.54
CA ALA A 143 3.16 -26.95 -23.85
C ALA A 143 4.15 -26.90 -22.66
N HIS A 144 5.34 -26.34 -22.89
CA HIS A 144 6.31 -26.11 -21.83
C HIS A 144 5.77 -25.12 -20.80
N ALA A 145 5.11 -24.05 -21.23
CA ALA A 145 4.52 -23.03 -20.36
C ALA A 145 3.43 -23.62 -19.44
N GLU A 146 2.54 -24.45 -19.99
CA GLU A 146 1.50 -25.14 -19.20
C GLU A 146 2.13 -26.06 -18.13
N ALA A 147 3.13 -26.85 -18.49
CA ALA A 147 3.84 -27.71 -17.56
C ALA A 147 4.52 -26.89 -16.45
N THR A 148 5.16 -25.79 -16.82
CA THR A 148 5.84 -24.86 -15.90
C THR A 148 4.87 -24.21 -14.91
N ILE A 149 3.72 -23.74 -15.38
CA ILE A 149 2.69 -23.12 -14.52
C ILE A 149 2.10 -24.18 -13.58
N ARG A 150 1.82 -25.38 -14.07
CA ARG A 150 1.34 -26.51 -13.27
C ARG A 150 2.31 -26.86 -12.13
N GLU A 151 3.61 -26.93 -12.42
CA GLU A 151 4.66 -27.16 -11.42
C GLU A 151 4.64 -26.10 -10.30
N LEU A 152 4.46 -24.82 -10.64
CA LEU A 152 4.33 -23.74 -9.65
C LEU A 152 3.05 -23.88 -8.81
N ILE A 153 1.91 -24.19 -9.44
CA ILE A 153 0.64 -24.42 -8.72
C ILE A 153 0.80 -25.59 -7.75
N ASP A 154 1.37 -26.70 -8.19
CA ASP A 154 1.58 -27.90 -7.38
C ASP A 154 2.57 -27.66 -6.22
N SER A 155 3.47 -26.66 -6.35
CA SER A 155 4.37 -26.25 -5.28
C SER A 155 3.68 -25.45 -4.15
N GLY A 156 2.40 -25.08 -4.32
CA GLY A 156 1.58 -24.38 -3.34
C GLY A 156 1.81 -22.87 -3.30
N ILE A 157 2.02 -22.24 -4.47
CA ILE A 157 1.99 -20.77 -4.56
C ILE A 157 0.57 -20.25 -4.28
N GLU A 158 0.49 -19.05 -3.71
CA GLU A 158 -0.78 -18.37 -3.39
C GLU A 158 -1.12 -17.26 -4.40
N SER A 159 -0.17 -16.90 -5.27
CA SER A 159 -0.34 -15.94 -6.35
C SER A 159 0.68 -16.21 -7.44
N LEU A 160 0.32 -15.99 -8.71
CA LEU A 160 1.21 -16.12 -9.85
C LEU A 160 1.48 -14.76 -10.48
N THR A 161 2.75 -14.42 -10.65
CA THR A 161 3.18 -13.25 -11.43
C THR A 161 3.86 -13.69 -12.71
N ILE A 162 3.52 -13.04 -13.81
CA ILE A 162 4.11 -13.26 -15.11
C ILE A 162 4.78 -11.97 -15.56
N SER A 163 6.09 -12.00 -15.78
CA SER A 163 6.87 -10.84 -16.24
C SER A 163 7.90 -11.26 -17.27
N LEU A 164 7.57 -11.01 -18.54
CA LEU A 164 8.40 -11.38 -19.68
C LEU A 164 9.22 -10.21 -20.19
N VAL A 165 10.35 -10.52 -20.81
CA VAL A 165 11.22 -9.51 -21.41
C VAL A 165 10.50 -8.80 -22.56
N ASN A 166 10.55 -7.48 -22.57
CA ASN A 166 9.92 -6.61 -23.56
C ASN A 166 8.39 -6.72 -23.67
N SER A 167 7.71 -7.31 -22.68
CA SER A 167 6.23 -7.39 -22.68
C SER A 167 5.54 -6.02 -22.70
N PHE A 168 6.23 -4.95 -22.29
CA PHE A 168 5.74 -3.58 -22.40
C PHE A 168 5.51 -3.14 -23.86
N ALA A 169 6.26 -3.71 -24.82
CA ALA A 169 6.13 -3.44 -26.24
C ALA A 169 5.10 -4.36 -26.93
N ASN A 170 4.99 -5.61 -26.43
CA ASN A 170 4.00 -6.58 -26.92
C ASN A 170 3.63 -7.55 -25.81
N PRO A 171 2.42 -7.45 -25.22
CA PRO A 171 1.98 -8.26 -24.10
C PRO A 171 1.36 -9.62 -24.49
N ASP A 172 1.35 -10.00 -25.77
CA ASP A 172 0.62 -11.18 -26.24
C ASP A 172 1.01 -12.46 -25.50
N HIS A 173 2.31 -12.71 -25.33
CA HIS A 173 2.78 -13.89 -24.61
C HIS A 173 2.38 -13.88 -23.12
N GLU A 174 2.40 -12.72 -22.43
CA GLU A 174 1.92 -12.63 -21.06
C GLU A 174 0.42 -12.91 -20.95
N ARG A 175 -0.39 -12.40 -21.90
CA ARG A 175 -1.84 -12.67 -21.95
C ARG A 175 -2.16 -14.14 -22.18
N ARG A 176 -1.42 -14.79 -23.06
CA ARG A 176 -1.56 -16.23 -23.31
C ARG A 176 -1.19 -17.06 -22.08
N LEU A 177 -0.11 -16.70 -21.39
CA LEU A 177 0.27 -17.34 -20.12
C LEU A 177 -0.79 -17.12 -19.03
N LYS A 178 -1.36 -15.90 -18.92
CA LYS A 178 -2.46 -15.61 -18.01
C LYS A 178 -3.67 -16.51 -18.29
N ALA A 179 -4.07 -16.64 -19.55
CA ALA A 179 -5.19 -17.50 -19.94
C ALA A 179 -4.92 -18.98 -19.61
N ILE A 180 -3.67 -19.46 -19.78
CA ILE A 180 -3.27 -20.82 -19.38
C ILE A 180 -3.40 -20.98 -17.86
N ALA A 181 -2.92 -20.03 -17.07
CA ALA A 181 -2.98 -20.08 -15.61
C ALA A 181 -4.42 -20.07 -15.09
N GLU A 182 -5.27 -19.17 -15.60
CA GLU A 182 -6.68 -19.07 -15.25
C GLU A 182 -7.47 -20.34 -15.59
N ARG A 183 -7.12 -21.02 -16.69
CA ARG A 183 -7.71 -22.32 -17.05
C ARG A 183 -7.27 -23.45 -16.11
N LEU A 184 -6.02 -23.43 -15.64
CA LEU A 184 -5.46 -24.45 -14.75
C LEU A 184 -5.91 -24.29 -13.30
N ALA A 185 -6.02 -23.07 -12.83
CA ALA A 185 -6.39 -22.71 -11.45
C ALA A 185 -7.19 -21.40 -11.44
N PRO A 186 -8.52 -21.44 -11.67
CA PRO A 186 -9.37 -20.25 -11.78
C PRO A 186 -9.36 -19.37 -10.53
N GLU A 187 -9.13 -19.93 -9.35
CA GLU A 187 -9.09 -19.21 -8.08
C GLU A 187 -7.71 -18.61 -7.74
N LEU A 188 -6.68 -18.98 -8.49
CA LEU A 188 -5.33 -18.46 -8.24
C LEU A 188 -5.23 -17.02 -8.78
N PRO A 189 -4.93 -16.02 -7.94
CA PRO A 189 -4.70 -14.66 -8.40
C PRO A 189 -3.51 -14.59 -9.37
N VAL A 190 -3.75 -14.12 -10.58
CA VAL A 190 -2.71 -13.93 -11.60
C VAL A 190 -2.47 -12.45 -11.82
N THR A 191 -1.19 -12.07 -11.94
CA THR A 191 -0.74 -10.73 -12.29
C THR A 191 0.17 -10.82 -13.52
N ILE A 192 -0.10 -10.04 -14.56
CA ILE A 192 0.83 -9.86 -15.68
C ILE A 192 1.49 -8.48 -15.61
N SER A 193 2.76 -8.42 -15.91
CA SER A 193 3.55 -7.19 -15.69
C SER A 193 3.09 -6.03 -16.57
N TYR A 194 2.57 -6.32 -17.75
CA TYR A 194 2.02 -5.32 -18.67
C TYR A 194 0.81 -4.57 -18.09
N GLU A 195 -0.08 -5.25 -17.37
CA GLU A 195 -1.27 -4.62 -16.76
C GLU A 195 -0.91 -3.74 -15.57
N VAL A 196 0.20 -4.06 -14.89
CA VAL A 196 0.64 -3.30 -13.70
C VAL A 196 1.57 -2.14 -14.08
N LEU A 197 2.59 -2.39 -14.92
CA LEU A 197 3.60 -1.39 -15.27
C LEU A 197 4.07 -1.61 -16.73
N PRO A 198 3.37 -1.07 -17.74
CA PRO A 198 3.76 -1.23 -19.14
C PRO A 198 4.94 -0.33 -19.52
N GLU A 199 6.06 -0.43 -18.81
CA GLU A 199 7.25 0.37 -19.02
C GLU A 199 8.49 -0.50 -19.27
N PHE A 200 9.48 0.04 -19.97
CA PHE A 200 10.78 -0.60 -20.12
C PHE A 200 11.51 -0.74 -18.78
N ARG A 201 12.55 -1.55 -18.70
CA ARG A 201 13.34 -1.99 -17.54
C ARG A 201 12.69 -3.18 -16.83
N GLU A 202 13.26 -4.33 -17.11
CA GLU A 202 12.76 -5.65 -16.70
C GLU A 202 12.72 -5.81 -15.19
N TYR A 203 13.76 -5.35 -14.47
CA TYR A 203 13.80 -5.48 -13.00
C TYR A 203 12.67 -4.70 -12.34
N GLU A 204 12.54 -3.42 -12.68
CA GLU A 204 11.52 -2.55 -12.09
C GLU A 204 10.11 -3.04 -12.39
N ARG A 205 9.87 -3.51 -13.64
CA ARG A 205 8.59 -4.07 -14.04
C ARG A 205 8.31 -5.39 -13.31
N ALA A 206 9.27 -6.32 -13.29
CA ALA A 206 9.11 -7.60 -12.62
C ALA A 206 8.91 -7.43 -11.11
N LEU A 207 9.68 -6.55 -10.46
CA LEU A 207 9.53 -6.27 -9.02
C LEU A 207 8.16 -5.68 -8.71
N THR A 208 7.73 -4.66 -9.46
CA THR A 208 6.42 -4.00 -9.22
C THR A 208 5.26 -4.97 -9.44
N ALA A 209 5.31 -5.78 -10.50
CA ALA A 209 4.31 -6.82 -10.74
C ALA A 209 4.33 -7.91 -9.65
N THR A 210 5.52 -8.32 -9.19
CA THR A 210 5.65 -9.29 -8.10
C THR A 210 5.12 -8.73 -6.77
N MET A 211 5.37 -7.45 -6.49
CA MET A 211 4.78 -6.78 -5.32
C MET A 211 3.26 -6.70 -5.42
N ASN A 212 2.72 -6.47 -6.63
CA ASN A 212 1.27 -6.56 -6.85
C ASN A 212 0.75 -7.96 -6.50
N GLY A 213 1.34 -9.01 -7.04
CA GLY A 213 0.98 -10.40 -6.73
C GLY A 213 1.13 -10.74 -5.24
N TYR A 214 2.14 -10.17 -4.56
CA TYR A 214 2.41 -10.39 -3.15
C TYR A 214 1.31 -9.85 -2.23
N VAL A 215 0.72 -8.69 -2.56
CA VAL A 215 -0.33 -8.07 -1.75
C VAL A 215 -1.75 -8.41 -2.22
N LYS A 216 -1.91 -8.88 -3.47
CA LYS A 216 -3.20 -9.06 -4.14
C LYS A 216 -4.19 -9.94 -3.37
N PRO A 217 -3.85 -11.13 -2.85
CA PRO A 217 -4.82 -11.96 -2.15
C PRO A 217 -5.40 -11.28 -0.91
N LYS A 218 -4.57 -10.57 -0.15
CA LYS A 218 -5.00 -9.88 1.08
C LYS A 218 -5.88 -8.67 0.79
N VAL A 219 -5.47 -7.85 -0.17
CA VAL A 219 -6.22 -6.63 -0.53
C VAL A 219 -7.53 -6.98 -1.21
N LYS A 220 -7.51 -7.96 -2.14
CA LYS A 220 -8.72 -8.47 -2.80
C LYS A 220 -9.74 -8.98 -1.77
N HIS A 221 -9.30 -9.82 -0.82
CA HIS A 221 -10.17 -10.31 0.24
C HIS A 221 -10.75 -9.16 1.07
N TYR A 222 -9.94 -8.19 1.45
CA TYR A 222 -10.37 -7.05 2.25
C TYR A 222 -11.39 -6.18 1.50
N VAL A 223 -11.10 -5.78 0.27
CA VAL A 223 -11.97 -4.89 -0.53
C VAL A 223 -13.29 -5.58 -0.86
N ALA A 224 -13.25 -6.85 -1.31
CA ALA A 224 -14.44 -7.62 -1.60
C ALA A 224 -15.31 -7.82 -0.35
N ASN A 225 -14.70 -8.13 0.81
CA ASN A 225 -15.42 -8.26 2.08
C ASN A 225 -16.08 -6.95 2.49
N LEU A 226 -15.39 -5.81 2.38
CA LEU A 226 -15.95 -4.50 2.70
C LEU A 226 -17.13 -4.16 1.78
N ASP A 227 -16.99 -4.32 0.47
CA ASP A 227 -18.05 -4.08 -0.51
C ASP A 227 -19.28 -4.95 -0.25
N GLN A 228 -19.07 -6.24 0.02
CA GLN A 228 -20.15 -7.18 0.36
C GLN A 228 -20.88 -6.78 1.66
N GLN A 229 -20.15 -6.39 2.70
CA GLN A 229 -20.74 -6.01 3.98
C GLN A 229 -21.50 -4.68 3.87
N LEU A 230 -21.02 -3.70 3.09
CA LEU A 230 -21.77 -2.47 2.79
C LEU A 230 -23.12 -2.78 2.13
N LYS A 231 -23.11 -3.59 1.08
CA LYS A 231 -24.32 -4.02 0.37
C LYS A 231 -25.27 -4.82 1.27
N ALA A 232 -24.75 -5.66 2.16
CA ALA A 232 -25.56 -6.40 3.13
C ALA A 232 -26.28 -5.49 4.13
N GLN A 233 -25.75 -4.30 4.40
CA GLN A 233 -26.39 -3.26 5.22
C GLN A 233 -27.30 -2.33 4.41
N GLY A 234 -27.49 -2.58 3.12
CA GLY A 234 -28.31 -1.76 2.22
C GLY A 234 -27.62 -0.48 1.76
N ILE A 235 -26.30 -0.38 1.92
CA ILE A 235 -25.50 0.76 1.46
C ILE A 235 -25.00 0.46 0.04
N GLU A 236 -25.68 1.04 -0.96
CA GLU A 236 -25.37 0.87 -2.39
C GLU A 236 -24.40 1.95 -2.90
N ALA A 237 -23.55 2.46 -2.00
CA ALA A 237 -22.57 3.49 -2.31
C ALA A 237 -21.48 2.96 -3.23
N GLU A 238 -21.00 3.81 -4.16
CA GLU A 238 -19.83 3.51 -4.97
C GLU A 238 -18.57 3.52 -4.08
N LEU A 239 -17.94 2.35 -3.93
CA LEU A 239 -16.70 2.23 -3.17
C LEU A 239 -15.50 2.59 -4.05
N ASN A 240 -14.86 3.68 -3.72
CA ASN A 240 -13.63 4.16 -4.36
C ASN A 240 -12.45 4.04 -3.40
N ILE A 241 -11.35 3.49 -3.88
CA ILE A 241 -10.12 3.31 -3.09
C ILE A 241 -9.11 4.39 -3.46
N LEU A 242 -8.50 4.98 -2.44
CA LEU A 242 -7.48 6.01 -2.61
C LEU A 242 -6.17 5.40 -3.13
N ARG A 243 -5.58 6.08 -4.11
CA ARG A 243 -4.31 5.69 -4.73
C ARG A 243 -3.11 6.38 -4.07
N SER A 244 -1.95 5.82 -4.33
CA SER A 244 -0.64 6.37 -3.92
C SER A 244 -0.39 7.82 -4.40
N ASP A 245 -0.93 8.18 -5.56
CA ASP A 245 -0.82 9.52 -6.17
C ASP A 245 -1.93 10.49 -5.74
N ALA A 246 -2.68 10.14 -4.71
CA ALA A 246 -3.87 10.84 -4.21
C ALA A 246 -5.07 10.88 -5.19
N GLY A 247 -5.04 10.08 -6.26
CA GLY A 247 -6.20 9.79 -7.11
C GLY A 247 -7.13 8.75 -6.49
N LEU A 248 -8.24 8.47 -7.16
CA LEU A 248 -9.18 7.41 -6.80
C LEU A 248 -9.21 6.33 -7.87
N MET A 249 -9.54 5.12 -7.47
CA MET A 249 -9.83 3.99 -8.36
C MET A 249 -11.01 3.19 -7.82
N THR A 250 -11.70 2.46 -8.68
CA THR A 250 -12.79 1.59 -8.28
C THR A 250 -12.29 0.43 -7.39
N ALA A 251 -13.17 -0.15 -6.60
CA ALA A 251 -12.88 -1.34 -5.80
C ALA A 251 -12.31 -2.48 -6.68
N GLU A 252 -12.91 -2.73 -7.84
CA GLU A 252 -12.44 -3.74 -8.79
C GLU A 252 -10.99 -3.49 -9.26
N THR A 253 -10.66 -2.24 -9.60
CA THR A 253 -9.27 -1.88 -9.98
C THR A 253 -8.31 -2.07 -8.82
N ALA A 254 -8.74 -1.79 -7.58
CA ALA A 254 -7.92 -1.99 -6.39
C ALA A 254 -7.69 -3.48 -6.08
N GLU A 255 -8.66 -4.33 -6.36
CA GLU A 255 -8.52 -5.79 -6.24
C GLU A 255 -7.51 -6.35 -7.27
N GLU A 256 -7.53 -5.84 -8.49
CA GLU A 256 -6.63 -6.28 -9.55
C GLU A 256 -5.22 -5.70 -9.43
N ASN A 257 -5.11 -4.42 -9.09
CA ASN A 257 -3.85 -3.69 -9.01
C ASN A 257 -3.62 -3.03 -7.64
N PRO A 258 -3.62 -3.81 -6.55
CA PRO A 258 -3.49 -3.27 -5.19
C PRO A 258 -2.16 -2.56 -4.91
N VAL A 259 -1.13 -2.77 -5.71
CA VAL A 259 0.14 -2.04 -5.61
C VAL A 259 -0.04 -0.52 -5.69
N TYR A 260 -1.09 -0.04 -6.35
CA TYR A 260 -1.42 1.38 -6.43
C TYR A 260 -2.05 1.95 -5.16
N THR A 261 -2.37 1.14 -4.14
CA THR A 261 -2.84 1.61 -2.83
C THR A 261 -1.71 1.85 -1.83
N LEU A 262 -0.47 1.55 -2.21
CA LEU A 262 0.70 1.73 -1.34
C LEU A 262 0.85 3.19 -0.92
N MET A 263 1.03 3.45 0.38
CA MET A 263 1.15 4.81 0.92
C MET A 263 -0.06 5.73 0.64
N SER A 264 -1.25 5.17 0.41
CA SER A 264 -2.46 5.97 0.07
C SER A 264 -2.93 6.85 1.24
N GLY A 265 -2.83 6.41 2.49
CA GLY A 265 -3.18 7.22 3.66
C GLY A 265 -2.41 8.53 3.73
N PRO A 266 -1.06 8.50 3.80
CA PRO A 266 -0.23 9.71 3.75
C PRO A 266 -0.53 10.60 2.54
N SER A 267 -0.75 10.01 1.36
CA SER A 267 -1.08 10.75 0.13
C SER A 267 -2.39 11.52 0.24
N GLY A 268 -3.41 10.90 0.84
CA GLY A 268 -4.69 11.54 1.11
C GLY A 268 -4.57 12.68 2.11
N GLY A 269 -3.75 12.51 3.16
CA GLY A 269 -3.45 13.55 4.13
C GLY A 269 -2.82 14.80 3.49
N VAL A 270 -1.85 14.59 2.59
CA VAL A 270 -1.21 15.69 1.82
C VAL A 270 -2.21 16.39 0.91
N ALA A 271 -3.05 15.64 0.18
CA ALA A 271 -4.06 16.22 -0.70
C ALA A 271 -5.08 17.05 0.08
N GLY A 272 -5.55 16.55 1.23
CA GLY A 272 -6.46 17.26 2.12
C GLY A 272 -5.85 18.53 2.71
N ALA A 273 -4.62 18.46 3.20
CA ALA A 273 -3.89 19.61 3.71
C ALA A 273 -3.72 20.71 2.64
N LEU A 274 -3.33 20.31 1.43
CA LEU A 274 -3.17 21.25 0.31
C LEU A 274 -4.48 21.90 -0.10
N LEU A 275 -5.59 21.15 -0.12
CA LEU A 275 -6.92 21.70 -0.41
C LEU A 275 -7.31 22.82 0.59
N ILE A 276 -7.10 22.56 1.88
CA ILE A 276 -7.39 23.56 2.93
C ILE A 276 -6.47 24.76 2.81
N ALA A 277 -5.18 24.53 2.59
CA ALA A 277 -4.20 25.59 2.46
C ALA A 277 -4.45 26.49 1.23
N ARG A 278 -4.82 25.91 0.09
CA ARG A 278 -5.23 26.66 -1.11
C ARG A 278 -6.45 27.57 -0.85
N ARG A 279 -7.46 27.05 -0.14
CA ARG A 279 -8.63 27.83 0.26
C ARG A 279 -8.26 28.98 1.21
N ALA A 280 -7.22 28.82 2.02
CA ALA A 280 -6.67 29.85 2.90
C ALA A 280 -5.71 30.83 2.18
N GLY A 281 -5.46 30.65 0.88
CA GLY A 281 -4.55 31.49 0.10
C GLY A 281 -3.07 31.11 0.20
N HIS A 282 -2.75 29.92 0.74
CA HIS A 282 -1.37 29.44 0.95
C HIS A 282 -1.11 28.17 0.13
N PRO A 283 -0.89 28.24 -1.20
CA PRO A 283 -0.71 27.07 -2.04
C PRO A 283 0.63 26.34 -1.85
N ASN A 284 1.61 27.01 -1.24
CA ASN A 284 2.94 26.43 -0.96
C ASN A 284 3.00 26.07 0.53
N ILE A 285 3.08 24.78 0.83
CA ILE A 285 3.03 24.26 2.19
C ILE A 285 4.05 23.15 2.43
N LEU A 286 4.44 23.02 3.68
CA LEU A 286 5.04 21.80 4.21
C LEU A 286 3.99 21.12 5.08
N THR A 287 3.59 19.91 4.72
CA THR A 287 2.70 19.12 5.56
C THR A 287 3.50 18.42 6.66
N PHE A 288 2.86 18.23 7.80
CA PHE A 288 3.46 17.59 8.96
C PHE A 288 2.37 16.77 9.66
N ASP A 289 2.40 15.46 9.46
CA ASP A 289 1.44 14.52 10.06
C ASP A 289 2.16 13.63 11.06
N MET A 290 2.00 13.91 12.36
CA MET A 290 2.61 13.13 13.43
C MET A 290 1.65 12.08 13.94
N GLY A 291 1.92 10.83 13.58
CA GLY A 291 1.29 9.66 14.15
C GLY A 291 1.91 9.23 15.50
N GLY A 292 1.53 8.04 15.96
CA GLY A 292 2.10 7.45 17.17
C GLY A 292 3.56 7.03 17.04
N THR A 293 3.97 6.56 15.85
CA THR A 293 5.29 5.94 15.64
C THR A 293 6.20 6.77 14.72
N SER A 294 5.61 7.43 13.74
CA SER A 294 6.31 8.21 12.71
C SER A 294 5.64 9.55 12.46
N THR A 295 6.37 10.41 11.79
CA THR A 295 5.88 11.69 11.28
C THR A 295 6.08 11.72 9.78
N ASP A 296 5.01 11.96 9.05
CA ASP A 296 5.01 12.05 7.60
C ASP A 296 5.07 13.53 7.17
N VAL A 297 6.04 13.84 6.31
CA VAL A 297 6.30 15.20 5.84
C VAL A 297 6.30 15.23 4.32
N ALA A 298 5.57 16.18 3.72
CA ALA A 298 5.61 16.40 2.27
C ALA A 298 5.69 17.89 1.95
N LEU A 299 6.46 18.21 0.91
CA LEU A 299 6.55 19.57 0.37
C LEU A 299 5.60 19.69 -0.82
N CYS A 300 4.73 20.71 -0.79
CA CYS A 300 3.85 21.07 -1.89
C CYS A 300 4.15 22.48 -2.35
N MET A 301 4.39 22.63 -3.64
CA MET A 301 4.61 23.93 -4.29
C MET A 301 3.47 24.20 -5.28
N GLY A 302 2.30 24.54 -4.73
CA GLY A 302 1.06 24.62 -5.49
C GLY A 302 0.42 23.26 -5.77
N GLU A 303 1.20 22.21 -5.96
CA GLU A 303 0.78 20.82 -6.21
C GLU A 303 1.60 19.85 -5.36
N PRO A 304 1.07 18.65 -5.07
CA PRO A 304 1.88 17.61 -4.44
C PRO A 304 3.03 17.21 -5.38
N ASN A 305 4.22 17.01 -4.82
CA ASN A 305 5.31 16.41 -5.59
C ASN A 305 5.02 14.91 -5.77
N ILE A 306 5.05 14.43 -7.01
CA ILE A 306 4.83 13.02 -7.35
C ILE A 306 6.16 12.35 -7.65
N ALA A 307 6.56 11.40 -6.83
CA ALA A 307 7.66 10.51 -7.09
C ALA A 307 7.19 9.38 -8.03
N ARG A 308 8.05 8.95 -8.95
CA ARG A 308 7.76 7.84 -9.87
C ARG A 308 8.04 6.47 -9.27
N GLU A 309 8.67 6.45 -8.12
CA GLU A 309 9.10 5.24 -7.41
C GLU A 309 8.96 5.47 -5.91
N THR A 310 8.42 4.48 -5.23
CA THR A 310 8.31 4.45 -3.76
C THR A 310 9.17 3.34 -3.22
N VAL A 311 9.99 3.64 -2.21
CA VAL A 311 10.80 2.62 -1.54
C VAL A 311 10.03 2.11 -0.31
N LEU A 312 9.67 0.83 -0.32
CA LEU A 312 9.02 0.16 0.79
C LEU A 312 9.97 -0.88 1.39
N GLY A 313 10.41 -0.62 2.60
CA GLY A 313 11.52 -1.37 3.18
C GLY A 313 12.77 -1.23 2.30
N TYR A 314 13.15 -2.30 1.61
CA TYR A 314 14.31 -2.32 0.71
C TYR A 314 13.92 -2.36 -0.79
N PHE A 315 12.64 -2.36 -1.10
CA PHE A 315 12.15 -2.60 -2.46
C PHE A 315 11.73 -1.29 -3.14
N PRO A 316 12.41 -0.90 -4.24
CA PRO A 316 12.01 0.24 -5.04
C PRO A 316 10.84 -0.15 -5.96
N VAL A 317 9.62 0.08 -5.51
CA VAL A 317 8.40 -0.21 -6.28
C VAL A 317 8.08 0.98 -7.19
N LYS A 318 7.94 0.73 -8.47
CA LYS A 318 7.70 1.78 -9.47
C LYS A 318 6.21 2.09 -9.59
N VAL A 319 5.70 2.79 -8.60
CA VAL A 319 4.32 3.26 -8.53
C VAL A 319 4.34 4.77 -8.31
N PRO A 320 3.62 5.57 -9.13
CA PRO A 320 3.48 7.00 -8.87
C PRO A 320 2.86 7.24 -7.50
N SER A 321 3.54 7.99 -6.66
CA SER A 321 3.07 8.30 -5.31
C SER A 321 3.41 9.72 -4.92
N VAL A 322 2.62 10.30 -4.01
CA VAL A 322 3.00 11.57 -3.38
C VAL A 322 4.35 11.37 -2.67
N ASP A 323 5.31 12.26 -2.90
CA ASP A 323 6.64 12.20 -2.25
C ASP A 323 6.52 12.58 -0.77
N VAL A 324 6.21 11.58 0.05
CA VAL A 324 6.11 11.70 1.50
C VAL A 324 7.39 11.12 2.13
N ARG A 325 7.97 11.86 3.06
CA ARG A 325 9.14 11.45 3.82
C ARG A 325 8.74 11.13 5.24
N SER A 326 8.86 9.86 5.61
CA SER A 326 8.58 9.42 6.98
C SER A 326 9.83 9.53 7.85
N VAL A 327 9.67 10.17 8.99
CA VAL A 327 10.69 10.28 10.04
C VAL A 327 10.27 9.39 11.21
N GLY A 328 11.15 8.54 11.71
CA GLY A 328 10.91 7.64 12.83
C GLY A 328 10.83 8.40 14.18
N ALA A 329 9.97 9.41 14.25
CA ALA A 329 9.68 10.19 15.46
C ALA A 329 8.17 10.45 15.50
N GLY A 330 7.50 10.02 16.56
CA GLY A 330 6.06 10.16 16.73
C GLY A 330 5.67 10.36 18.18
N GLY A 331 4.38 10.42 18.44
CA GLY A 331 3.83 10.61 19.78
C GLY A 331 4.28 9.54 20.80
N GLY A 332 4.49 8.30 20.35
CA GLY A 332 4.99 7.21 21.18
C GLY A 332 6.51 7.16 21.35
N SER A 333 7.26 8.07 20.75
CA SER A 333 8.73 8.12 20.92
C SER A 333 9.10 8.31 22.38
N ILE A 334 9.94 7.39 22.89
CA ILE A 334 10.33 7.33 24.32
C ILE A 334 11.41 8.35 24.60
N ALA A 335 11.20 9.16 25.63
CA ALA A 335 12.20 10.08 26.14
C ALA A 335 13.09 9.38 27.16
N HIS A 336 14.41 9.47 27.00
CA HIS A 336 15.38 8.81 27.88
C HIS A 336 16.68 9.61 28.00
N VAL A 337 17.43 9.36 29.06
CA VAL A 337 18.76 9.96 29.29
C VAL A 337 19.80 8.84 29.32
N PRO A 338 20.56 8.63 28.22
CA PRO A 338 21.61 7.63 28.18
C PRO A 338 22.70 7.92 29.23
N ALA A 339 23.14 6.88 29.93
CA ALA A 339 24.13 7.00 31.00
C ALA A 339 25.47 7.64 30.53
N LEU A 340 25.86 7.38 29.28
CA LEU A 340 27.10 7.88 28.70
C LEU A 340 27.07 9.38 28.37
N THR A 341 25.99 9.84 27.75
CA THR A 341 25.89 11.22 27.25
C THR A 341 25.24 12.17 28.25
N LYS A 342 24.43 11.66 29.16
CA LYS A 342 23.61 12.40 30.13
C LYS A 342 22.74 13.49 29.51
N ALA A 343 22.51 13.42 28.20
CA ALA A 343 21.65 14.34 27.47
C ALA A 343 20.27 13.71 27.23
N LEU A 344 19.21 14.49 27.34
CA LEU A 344 17.87 14.04 26.99
C LEU A 344 17.83 13.69 25.49
N ARG A 345 17.33 12.49 25.20
CA ARG A 345 17.04 12.01 23.85
C ARG A 345 15.59 11.57 23.76
N VAL A 346 15.01 11.70 22.57
CA VAL A 346 13.66 11.23 22.24
C VAL A 346 13.78 10.26 21.06
N GLY A 347 13.33 9.03 21.25
CA GLY A 347 13.52 7.97 20.25
C GLY A 347 14.97 7.48 20.15
N PRO A 348 15.26 6.60 19.18
CA PRO A 348 14.36 6.09 18.15
C PRO A 348 13.32 5.07 18.65
N GLN A 349 13.42 4.61 19.92
CA GLN A 349 12.48 3.66 20.50
C GLN A 349 11.10 4.30 20.64
N SER A 350 10.05 3.50 20.36
CA SER A 350 8.65 3.90 20.50
C SER A 350 7.91 2.93 21.41
N ALA A 351 7.02 3.44 22.24
CA ALA A 351 6.12 2.64 23.06
C ALA A 351 5.04 1.91 22.23
N GLY A 352 4.93 2.24 20.93
CA GLY A 352 3.94 1.66 20.02
C GLY A 352 2.49 1.97 20.44
N ALA A 353 1.57 1.11 20.01
CA ALA A 353 0.15 1.19 20.39
C ALA A 353 -0.14 0.39 21.68
N VAL A 354 0.64 -0.64 21.96
CA VAL A 354 0.54 -1.52 23.14
C VAL A 354 1.96 -1.83 23.65
N PRO A 355 2.29 -1.50 24.90
CA PRO A 355 1.44 -0.87 25.93
C PRO A 355 1.11 0.61 25.62
N GLY A 356 1.84 1.27 24.73
CA GLY A 356 1.65 2.66 24.36
C GLY A 356 2.14 3.67 25.41
N PRO A 357 1.88 4.95 25.18
CA PRO A 357 2.11 6.02 26.16
C PRO A 357 1.48 5.72 27.52
N ALA A 358 2.10 6.20 28.61
CA ALA A 358 1.58 5.99 29.98
C ALA A 358 0.15 6.58 30.13
N CYS A 359 -0.14 7.70 29.51
CA CYS A 359 -1.46 8.33 29.52
C CYS A 359 -2.58 7.49 28.88
N TYR A 360 -2.25 6.46 28.10
CA TYR A 360 -3.28 5.54 27.57
C TYR A 360 -3.80 4.53 28.58
N SER A 361 -3.18 4.46 29.77
CA SER A 361 -3.57 3.54 30.86
C SER A 361 -3.61 2.05 30.46
N LYS A 362 -2.78 1.65 29.47
CA LYS A 362 -2.66 0.28 28.98
C LYS A 362 -1.39 -0.45 29.46
N GLY A 363 -0.75 0.06 30.52
CA GLY A 363 0.45 -0.51 31.11
C GLY A 363 1.77 0.10 30.64
N GLY A 364 1.74 1.16 29.83
CA GLY A 364 2.92 1.96 29.49
C GLY A 364 3.50 2.63 30.74
N SER A 365 4.84 2.57 30.89
CA SER A 365 5.55 3.13 32.04
C SER A 365 6.67 4.11 31.66
N GLU A 366 7.06 4.12 30.40
CA GLU A 366 8.13 5.01 29.91
C GLU A 366 7.56 6.32 29.38
N PRO A 367 8.19 7.48 29.68
CA PRO A 367 7.68 8.76 29.23
C PRO A 367 7.80 8.92 27.72
N THR A 368 6.72 9.34 27.09
CA THR A 368 6.67 9.56 25.64
C THR A 368 6.37 11.04 25.30
N VAL A 369 6.49 11.37 24.00
CA VAL A 369 6.07 12.68 23.48
C VAL A 369 4.60 12.94 23.75
N THR A 370 3.74 11.92 23.63
CA THR A 370 2.30 12.03 23.93
C THR A 370 2.06 12.37 25.40
N ASP A 371 2.77 11.71 26.32
CA ASP A 371 2.66 12.02 27.75
C ASP A 371 3.07 13.47 28.06
N ALA A 372 4.16 13.93 27.44
CA ALA A 372 4.59 15.31 27.55
C ALA A 372 3.53 16.29 27.02
N ASN A 373 2.89 15.99 25.88
CA ASN A 373 1.83 16.84 25.31
C ASN A 373 0.59 16.89 26.20
N VAL A 374 0.23 15.80 26.86
CA VAL A 374 -0.88 15.80 27.86
C VAL A 374 -0.50 16.66 29.07
N VAL A 375 0.71 16.48 29.63
CA VAL A 375 1.18 17.26 30.79
C VAL A 375 1.26 18.76 30.46
N CYS A 376 1.68 19.10 29.23
CA CYS A 376 1.73 20.51 28.77
C CYS A 376 0.36 21.08 28.38
N GLY A 377 -0.71 20.28 28.38
CA GLY A 377 -2.05 20.70 27.99
C GLY A 377 -2.26 20.90 26.49
N TYR A 378 -1.37 20.36 25.66
CA TYR A 378 -1.54 20.36 24.19
C TYR A 378 -2.52 19.28 23.73
N LEU A 379 -2.68 18.21 24.49
CA LEU A 379 -3.68 17.18 24.31
C LEU A 379 -4.55 17.08 25.56
N PRO A 380 -5.86 16.82 25.42
CA PRO A 380 -6.73 16.54 26.55
C PRO A 380 -6.31 15.23 27.23
N PRO A 381 -6.53 15.07 28.54
CA PRO A 381 -6.25 13.84 29.25
C PRO A 381 -7.18 12.68 28.86
#